data_27a0269a8720162ca06b86085257c04d
#
_entry.id   27a0269a8720162ca06b86085257c04d
#
_cell.length_a   1.000
_cell.length_b   1.000
_cell.length_c   1.000
_cell.angle_alpha   90.00
_cell.angle_beta   90.00
_cell.angle_gamma   90.00
#
_symmetry.space_group_name_H-M   'P 1'
#
loop_
_entity.id
_entity.type
_entity.pdbx_description
1 polymer ?
#
loop_
_entity_poly.entity_id
_entity_poly.type
_entity_poly.pdbx_seq_one_letter_code
_entity_poly.pdbx_strand_id
1 'polypeptide(L)'
;MPRVPFTVLAVAAVALPGCAAVQAADQDPPATAAAGVRADTLVGVARRIYQQEADGAVGHAAVKRIARDRALRAAMRSGNPSALRAAALRQLFNPGKHVVRLSVMRGARTLTDVGGRFVVSPARLKVQGDVIEASMQDVIGFVKLVHRLTGADVVVRGAPGHVESSLPGAAGAALPASGNATITGRAYVVRSFAEVGFGGEPLDVWVLSRR
;
A
#
# COMPACT_ATOMS: atom_id res chain seq x y z
N MET A 1 -97.03 13.12 15.02
CA MET A 1 -95.88 12.95 14.09
C MET A 1 -95.10 14.26 14.11
N PRO A 2 -93.95 14.31 14.82
CA PRO A 2 -93.14 15.52 14.84
C PRO A 2 -92.07 15.46 13.74
N ARG A 3 -91.88 16.58 13.05
CA ARG A 3 -90.90 16.85 12.04
C ARG A 3 -89.57 17.19 12.72
N VAL A 4 -88.49 16.50 12.35
CA VAL A 4 -87.11 16.76 12.78
C VAL A 4 -86.45 17.73 11.78
N PRO A 5 -85.82 18.84 12.22
CA PRO A 5 -85.13 19.73 11.31
C PRO A 5 -83.73 19.17 10.99
N PHE A 6 -83.37 19.19 9.71
CA PHE A 6 -82.01 18.88 9.22
C PHE A 6 -81.13 20.10 9.46
N THR A 7 -80.08 19.89 10.30
CA THR A 7 -79.03 20.87 10.48
C THR A 7 -77.91 20.58 9.41
N VAL A 8 -77.73 21.55 8.54
CA VAL A 8 -76.65 21.51 7.53
C VAL A 8 -75.37 21.90 8.22
N LEU A 9 -74.45 20.98 8.29
CA LEU A 9 -73.04 21.19 8.81
C LEU A 9 -72.21 21.74 7.66
N ALA A 10 -71.78 22.99 7.74
CA ALA A 10 -70.86 23.59 6.82
C ALA A 10 -69.39 23.07 7.16
N VAL A 11 -68.80 22.31 6.24
CA VAL A 11 -67.43 21.90 6.37
C VAL A 11 -66.51 23.01 5.83
N ALA A 12 -65.79 23.68 6.72
CA ALA A 12 -64.75 24.63 6.36
C ALA A 12 -63.50 23.86 5.84
N ALA A 13 -63.20 24.05 4.57
CA ALA A 13 -61.98 23.55 3.99
C ALA A 13 -60.78 24.37 4.50
N VAL A 14 -59.99 23.80 5.37
CA VAL A 14 -58.70 24.36 5.78
C VAL A 14 -57.66 24.05 4.65
N ALA A 15 -57.27 25.09 3.92
CA ALA A 15 -56.18 25.03 2.97
C ALA A 15 -54.87 24.88 3.74
N LEU A 16 -54.23 23.70 3.66
CA LEU A 16 -52.88 23.47 4.14
C LEU A 16 -51.91 24.21 3.21
N PRO A 17 -50.94 24.99 3.76
CA PRO A 17 -49.89 25.58 2.94
C PRO A 17 -49.02 24.45 2.36
N GLY A 18 -48.79 24.56 1.05
CA GLY A 18 -48.02 23.58 0.28
C GLY A 18 -46.67 23.26 0.92
N CYS A 19 -46.41 21.98 1.17
CA CYS A 19 -45.07 21.46 1.37
C CYS A 19 -44.26 21.76 0.11
N ALA A 20 -43.45 22.81 0.14
CA ALA A 20 -42.39 22.99 -0.82
C ALA A 20 -41.47 21.76 -0.65
N ALA A 21 -41.55 20.84 -1.61
CA ALA A 21 -40.58 19.79 -1.74
C ALA A 21 -39.21 20.47 -1.90
N VAL A 22 -38.40 20.43 -0.85
CA VAL A 22 -36.98 20.72 -0.93
C VAL A 22 -36.41 19.64 -1.82
N GLN A 23 -36.35 19.90 -3.11
CA GLN A 23 -35.46 19.16 -4.00
C GLN A 23 -34.06 19.41 -3.45
N ALA A 24 -33.55 18.44 -2.71
CA ALA A 24 -32.12 18.32 -2.49
C ALA A 24 -31.49 18.24 -3.90
N ALA A 25 -30.98 19.36 -4.37
CA ALA A 25 -30.16 19.37 -5.54
C ALA A 25 -29.00 18.40 -5.20
N ASP A 26 -28.96 17.26 -5.87
CA ASP A 26 -27.77 16.41 -5.96
C ASP A 26 -26.70 17.29 -6.61
N GLN A 27 -26.06 18.12 -5.79
CA GLN A 27 -24.88 18.85 -6.20
C GLN A 27 -23.77 17.83 -6.20
N ASP A 28 -23.45 17.31 -7.38
CA ASP A 28 -22.19 16.59 -7.58
C ASP A 28 -21.08 17.38 -6.89
N PRO A 29 -20.30 16.74 -5.99
CA PRO A 29 -19.25 17.46 -5.30
C PRO A 29 -18.35 18.14 -6.34
N PRO A 30 -17.91 19.38 -6.13
CA PRO A 30 -17.10 20.08 -7.10
C PRO A 30 -15.93 19.17 -7.52
N ALA A 31 -15.63 19.10 -8.81
CA ALA A 31 -14.70 18.12 -9.40
C ALA A 31 -13.36 18.00 -8.62
N THR A 32 -12.97 19.08 -7.94
CA THR A 32 -11.79 19.11 -7.06
C THR A 32 -11.97 18.27 -5.79
N ALA A 33 -13.15 18.26 -5.20
CA ALA A 33 -13.45 17.46 -4.00
C ALA A 33 -13.53 15.96 -4.37
N ALA A 34 -14.17 15.62 -5.48
CA ALA A 34 -14.21 14.24 -5.98
C ALA A 34 -12.81 13.70 -6.30
N ALA A 35 -11.95 14.51 -6.91
CA ALA A 35 -10.56 14.13 -7.16
C ALA A 35 -9.75 13.92 -5.86
N GLY A 36 -10.02 14.70 -4.82
CA GLY A 36 -9.45 14.54 -3.49
C GLY A 36 -9.84 13.20 -2.85
N VAL A 37 -11.13 12.91 -2.80
CA VAL A 37 -11.67 11.63 -2.26
C VAL A 37 -11.10 10.43 -3.00
N ARG A 38 -11.01 10.50 -4.33
CA ARG A 38 -10.38 9.45 -5.13
C ARG A 38 -8.91 9.25 -4.75
N ALA A 39 -8.14 10.32 -4.59
CA ALA A 39 -6.74 10.23 -4.20
C ALA A 39 -6.56 9.62 -2.79
N ASP A 40 -7.45 9.96 -1.84
CA ASP A 40 -7.45 9.38 -0.50
C ASP A 40 -7.76 7.88 -0.52
N THR A 41 -8.69 7.44 -1.37
CA THR A 41 -8.97 6.02 -1.58
C THR A 41 -7.76 5.30 -2.18
N LEU A 42 -7.14 5.87 -3.20
CA LEU A 42 -5.99 5.26 -3.90
C LEU A 42 -4.77 5.10 -2.98
N VAL A 43 -4.49 6.09 -2.12
CA VAL A 43 -3.40 5.96 -1.14
C VAL A 43 -3.69 4.89 -0.10
N GLY A 44 -4.96 4.75 0.34
CA GLY A 44 -5.39 3.67 1.22
C GLY A 44 -5.18 2.28 0.60
N VAL A 45 -5.52 2.14 -0.68
CA VAL A 45 -5.29 0.89 -1.44
C VAL A 45 -3.79 0.60 -1.58
N ALA A 46 -2.98 1.59 -1.97
CA ALA A 46 -1.53 1.43 -2.11
C ALA A 46 -0.87 1.01 -0.79
N ARG A 47 -1.25 1.65 0.33
CA ARG A 47 -0.77 1.27 1.66
C ARG A 47 -1.15 -0.17 2.02
N ARG A 48 -2.38 -0.59 1.74
CA ARG A 48 -2.82 -1.96 1.99
C ARG A 48 -2.05 -2.97 1.16
N ILE A 49 -1.78 -2.67 -0.12
CA ILE A 49 -0.93 -3.51 -0.97
C ILE A 49 0.47 -3.62 -0.36
N TYR A 50 1.07 -2.51 0.08
CA TYR A 50 2.38 -2.53 0.74
C TYR A 50 2.39 -3.45 1.96
N GLN A 51 1.41 -3.33 2.83
CA GLN A 51 1.29 -4.14 4.05
C GLN A 51 1.10 -5.64 3.73
N GLN A 52 0.35 -5.96 2.68
CA GLN A 52 0.19 -7.35 2.22
C GLN A 52 1.49 -7.94 1.68
N GLU A 53 2.30 -7.16 0.97
CA GLU A 53 3.62 -7.60 0.49
C GLU A 53 4.62 -7.72 1.64
N ALA A 54 4.55 -6.84 2.62
CA ALA A 54 5.44 -6.81 3.78
C ALA A 54 5.13 -7.94 4.78
N ASP A 55 3.87 -8.10 5.18
CA ASP A 55 3.45 -8.98 6.29
C ASP A 55 2.31 -9.95 5.90
N GLY A 56 2.15 -10.20 4.61
CA GLY A 56 1.13 -11.11 4.11
C GLY A 56 1.48 -12.58 4.23
N ALA A 57 0.45 -13.43 4.04
CA ALA A 57 0.57 -14.89 4.15
C ALA A 57 1.65 -15.49 3.23
N VAL A 58 1.85 -14.89 2.05
CA VAL A 58 2.87 -15.34 1.07
C VAL A 58 4.28 -15.14 1.62
N GLY A 59 4.59 -13.97 2.20
CA GLY A 59 5.87 -13.66 2.84
C GLY A 59 6.14 -14.60 4.02
N HIS A 60 5.15 -14.79 4.90
CA HIS A 60 5.27 -15.71 6.02
C HIS A 60 5.45 -17.18 5.59
N ALA A 61 4.76 -17.64 4.56
CA ALA A 61 4.95 -18.98 4.01
C ALA A 61 6.37 -19.14 3.42
N ALA A 62 6.86 -18.11 2.75
CA ALA A 62 8.20 -18.11 2.18
C ALA A 62 9.27 -18.19 3.27
N VAL A 63 9.24 -17.32 4.30
CA VAL A 63 10.25 -17.36 5.37
C VAL A 63 10.20 -18.66 6.17
N LYS A 64 9.02 -19.24 6.41
CA LYS A 64 8.85 -20.56 7.01
C LYS A 64 9.48 -21.67 6.16
N ARG A 65 9.33 -21.63 4.85
CA ARG A 65 9.95 -22.57 3.91
C ARG A 65 11.48 -22.44 3.94
N ILE A 66 12.01 -21.21 3.86
CA ILE A 66 13.43 -20.89 3.93
C ILE A 66 14.03 -21.42 5.24
N ALA A 67 13.36 -21.20 6.36
CA ALA A 67 13.78 -21.67 7.68
C ALA A 67 13.83 -23.21 7.80
N ARG A 68 13.15 -23.96 6.94
CA ARG A 68 13.19 -25.42 6.87
C ARG A 68 14.30 -25.96 5.96
N ASP A 69 14.98 -25.10 5.19
CA ASP A 69 16.03 -25.51 4.29
C ASP A 69 17.20 -26.11 5.08
N ARG A 70 17.55 -27.37 4.75
CA ARG A 70 18.57 -28.12 5.49
C ARG A 70 19.95 -27.51 5.38
N ALA A 71 20.31 -27.01 4.18
CA ALA A 71 21.61 -26.43 3.94
C ALA A 71 21.76 -25.09 4.64
N LEU A 72 20.72 -24.25 4.64
CA LEU A 72 20.70 -22.98 5.37
C LEU A 72 20.85 -23.23 6.88
N ARG A 73 20.06 -24.15 7.45
CA ARG A 73 20.16 -24.49 8.87
C ARG A 73 21.52 -25.08 9.27
N ALA A 74 22.10 -25.93 8.44
CA ALA A 74 23.42 -26.46 8.69
C ALA A 74 24.49 -25.35 8.69
N ALA A 75 24.43 -24.43 7.73
CA ALA A 75 25.32 -23.29 7.65
C ALA A 75 25.15 -22.31 8.82
N MET A 76 23.91 -22.05 9.28
CA MET A 76 23.63 -21.25 10.49
C MET A 76 24.28 -21.86 11.74
N ARG A 77 24.16 -23.19 11.91
CA ARG A 77 24.77 -23.89 13.07
C ARG A 77 26.30 -23.94 13.02
N SER A 78 26.86 -24.16 11.84
CA SER A 78 28.33 -24.22 11.69
C SER A 78 29.01 -22.86 11.87
N GLY A 79 28.25 -21.76 11.74
CA GLY A 79 28.78 -20.40 11.78
C GLY A 79 29.70 -20.07 10.59
N ASN A 80 29.75 -20.90 9.55
CA ASN A 80 30.60 -20.67 8.36
C ASN A 80 29.95 -19.61 7.45
N PRO A 81 30.56 -18.40 7.31
CA PRO A 81 29.93 -17.30 6.56
C PRO A 81 29.76 -17.60 5.07
N SER A 82 30.75 -18.29 4.46
CA SER A 82 30.73 -18.62 3.03
C SER A 82 29.63 -19.64 2.73
N ALA A 83 29.52 -20.69 3.56
CA ALA A 83 28.46 -21.68 3.44
C ALA A 83 27.06 -21.04 3.64
N LEU A 84 26.93 -20.13 4.62
CA LEU A 84 25.66 -19.42 4.89
C LEU A 84 25.28 -18.52 3.73
N ARG A 85 26.22 -17.72 3.19
CA ARG A 85 25.99 -16.88 2.02
C ARG A 85 25.60 -17.72 0.80
N ALA A 86 26.26 -18.81 0.53
CA ALA A 86 25.92 -19.70 -0.58
C ALA A 86 24.53 -20.33 -0.42
N ALA A 87 24.16 -20.74 0.80
CA ALA A 87 22.84 -21.26 1.08
C ALA A 87 21.75 -20.20 0.91
N ALA A 88 22.00 -18.96 1.35
CA ALA A 88 21.10 -17.84 1.20
C ALA A 88 20.89 -17.47 -0.29
N LEU A 89 21.97 -17.38 -1.08
CA LEU A 89 21.91 -17.10 -2.52
C LEU A 89 21.05 -18.14 -3.27
N ARG A 90 21.15 -19.43 -2.92
CA ARG A 90 20.30 -20.46 -3.53
C ARG A 90 18.81 -20.22 -3.32
N GLN A 91 18.41 -19.54 -2.23
CA GLN A 91 16.99 -19.21 -2.03
C GLN A 91 16.50 -18.14 -3.01
N LEU A 92 17.35 -17.18 -3.40
CA LEU A 92 17.02 -16.14 -4.38
C LEU A 92 16.86 -16.71 -5.78
N PHE A 93 17.73 -17.63 -6.18
CA PHE A 93 17.76 -18.21 -7.53
C PHE A 93 16.88 -19.46 -7.70
N ASN A 94 16.03 -19.77 -6.72
CA ASN A 94 15.17 -20.94 -6.81
C ASN A 94 13.92 -20.61 -7.67
N PRO A 95 13.73 -21.25 -8.83
CA PRO A 95 12.58 -21.00 -9.69
C PRO A 95 11.26 -21.14 -8.93
N GLY A 96 10.35 -20.18 -9.12
CA GLY A 96 9.03 -20.18 -8.49
C GLY A 96 8.99 -19.77 -7.02
N LYS A 97 10.11 -19.36 -6.41
CA LYS A 97 10.13 -18.94 -5.00
C LYS A 97 10.16 -17.43 -4.79
N HIS A 98 10.45 -16.63 -5.80
CA HIS A 98 10.37 -15.17 -5.86
C HIS A 98 10.97 -14.41 -4.66
N VAL A 99 12.00 -14.96 -4.00
CA VAL A 99 12.71 -14.26 -2.92
C VAL A 99 13.63 -13.22 -3.54
N VAL A 100 13.45 -11.94 -3.20
CA VAL A 100 14.25 -10.84 -3.77
C VAL A 100 15.38 -10.41 -2.84
N ARG A 101 15.21 -10.60 -1.51
CA ARG A 101 16.26 -10.36 -0.51
C ARG A 101 16.08 -11.30 0.67
N LEU A 102 17.19 -11.74 1.23
CA LEU A 102 17.23 -12.60 2.41
C LEU A 102 18.36 -12.16 3.33
N SER A 103 18.04 -11.95 4.60
CA SER A 103 19.03 -11.75 5.66
C SER A 103 18.88 -12.80 6.78
N VAL A 104 19.98 -13.08 7.44
CA VAL A 104 20.03 -13.87 8.66
C VAL A 104 20.78 -13.08 9.71
N MET A 105 20.17 -12.88 10.87
CA MET A 105 20.73 -12.11 11.98
C MET A 105 20.80 -12.94 13.24
N ARG A 106 21.84 -12.71 14.05
CA ARG A 106 22.02 -13.24 15.41
C ARG A 106 22.13 -12.08 16.39
N GLY A 107 21.07 -11.83 17.15
CA GLY A 107 20.96 -10.59 17.91
C GLY A 107 21.01 -9.37 16.97
N ALA A 108 21.90 -8.42 17.25
CA ALA A 108 22.12 -7.24 16.40
C ALA A 108 23.09 -7.48 15.22
N ARG A 109 23.73 -8.67 15.15
CA ARG A 109 24.74 -8.96 14.11
C ARG A 109 24.10 -9.60 12.89
N THR A 110 24.30 -8.99 11.72
CA THR A 110 24.00 -9.60 10.44
C THR A 110 25.04 -10.69 10.11
N LEU A 111 24.58 -11.93 9.97
CA LEU A 111 25.42 -13.07 9.59
C LEU A 111 25.55 -13.17 8.06
N THR A 112 24.47 -12.88 7.34
CA THR A 112 24.47 -12.75 5.88
C THR A 112 23.32 -11.86 5.44
N ASP A 113 23.52 -11.15 4.34
CA ASP A 113 22.51 -10.36 3.65
C ASP A 113 22.79 -10.45 2.14
N VAL A 114 21.79 -10.90 1.38
CA VAL A 114 21.91 -11.16 -0.05
C VAL A 114 20.64 -10.71 -0.78
N GLY A 115 20.79 -10.20 -2.00
CA GLY A 115 19.66 -9.83 -2.87
C GLY A 115 19.60 -8.36 -3.25
N GLY A 116 18.42 -7.88 -3.59
CA GLY A 116 18.17 -6.51 -4.04
C GLY A 116 18.45 -5.47 -2.96
N ARG A 117 18.76 -4.25 -3.38
CA ARG A 117 19.05 -3.15 -2.43
C ARG A 117 17.79 -2.41 -2.02
N PHE A 118 16.90 -2.13 -2.95
CA PHE A 118 15.68 -1.34 -2.73
C PHE A 118 14.46 -2.25 -2.71
N VAL A 119 14.05 -2.67 -1.51
CA VAL A 119 13.13 -3.78 -1.29
C VAL A 119 12.12 -3.41 -0.20
N VAL A 120 10.87 -3.84 -0.37
CA VAL A 120 9.82 -3.66 0.64
C VAL A 120 10.15 -4.41 1.94
N SER A 121 9.47 -4.06 3.03
CA SER A 121 9.65 -4.68 4.35
C SER A 121 9.61 -6.21 4.28
N PRO A 122 10.47 -6.93 5.03
CA PRO A 122 10.51 -8.39 5.01
C PRO A 122 9.48 -9.02 5.93
N ALA A 123 9.04 -10.23 5.59
CA ALA A 123 8.52 -11.16 6.58
C ALA A 123 9.66 -11.70 7.45
N ARG A 124 9.39 -11.93 8.74
CA ARG A 124 10.39 -12.30 9.74
C ARG A 124 10.03 -13.62 10.43
N LEU A 125 11.04 -14.42 10.74
CA LEU A 125 10.88 -15.63 11.55
C LEU A 125 12.07 -15.83 12.47
N LYS A 126 11.81 -16.00 13.76
CA LYS A 126 12.83 -16.36 14.76
C LYS A 126 13.05 -17.87 14.76
N VAL A 127 14.29 -18.32 14.62
CA VAL A 127 14.70 -19.74 14.56
C VAL A 127 15.91 -19.94 15.44
N GLN A 128 15.79 -20.66 16.55
CA GLN A 128 16.90 -21.04 17.46
C GLN A 128 17.79 -19.83 17.89
N GLY A 129 17.18 -18.67 18.12
CA GLY A 129 17.91 -17.47 18.52
C GLY A 129 18.35 -16.58 17.36
N ASP A 130 18.34 -17.06 16.14
CA ASP A 130 18.58 -16.27 14.93
C ASP A 130 17.26 -15.74 14.36
N VAL A 131 17.32 -14.64 13.61
CA VAL A 131 16.20 -14.09 12.86
C VAL A 131 16.46 -14.25 11.37
N ILE A 132 15.52 -14.85 10.65
CA ILE A 132 15.52 -14.91 9.20
C ILE A 132 14.52 -13.88 8.70
N GLU A 133 14.97 -12.99 7.83
CA GLU A 133 14.15 -12.01 7.14
C GLU A 133 14.17 -12.31 5.65
N ALA A 134 13.00 -12.32 5.02
CA ALA A 134 12.89 -12.52 3.58
C ALA A 134 11.83 -11.61 2.99
N SER A 135 12.17 -10.90 1.91
CA SER A 135 11.22 -10.15 1.12
C SER A 135 10.97 -10.84 -0.22
N MET A 136 9.70 -10.80 -0.64
CA MET A 136 9.23 -11.39 -1.90
C MET A 136 9.09 -10.33 -2.99
N GLN A 137 9.18 -9.05 -2.65
CA GLN A 137 8.90 -7.94 -3.53
C GLN A 137 9.97 -6.85 -3.43
N ASP A 138 10.48 -6.40 -4.57
CA ASP A 138 11.25 -5.17 -4.67
C ASP A 138 10.33 -3.95 -4.85
N VAL A 139 10.88 -2.75 -4.70
CA VAL A 139 10.12 -1.52 -4.84
C VAL A 139 9.63 -1.33 -6.28
N ILE A 140 10.39 -1.76 -7.29
CA ILE A 140 9.98 -1.73 -8.70
C ILE A 140 8.70 -2.52 -8.90
N GLY A 141 8.66 -3.75 -8.39
CA GLY A 141 7.51 -4.62 -8.49
C GLY A 141 6.30 -4.05 -7.74
N PHE A 142 6.50 -3.49 -6.53
CA PHE A 142 5.45 -2.79 -5.78
C PHE A 142 4.86 -1.62 -6.58
N VAL A 143 5.70 -0.74 -7.12
CA VAL A 143 5.28 0.40 -7.96
C VAL A 143 4.44 -0.06 -9.15
N LYS A 144 4.92 -1.09 -9.88
CA LYS A 144 4.19 -1.69 -11.02
C LYS A 144 2.87 -2.33 -10.60
N LEU A 145 2.83 -2.99 -9.45
CA LEU A 145 1.63 -3.65 -8.93
C LEU A 145 0.55 -2.63 -8.59
N VAL A 146 0.90 -1.58 -7.83
CA VAL A 146 -0.05 -0.52 -7.48
C VAL A 146 -0.57 0.17 -8.75
N HIS A 147 0.31 0.56 -9.68
CA HIS A 147 -0.09 1.19 -10.93
C HIS A 147 -1.05 0.30 -11.74
N ARG A 148 -0.75 -0.99 -11.88
CA ARG A 148 -1.60 -1.95 -12.61
C ARG A 148 -2.98 -2.13 -11.98
N LEU A 149 -3.07 -2.18 -10.65
CA LEU A 149 -4.32 -2.42 -9.93
C LEU A 149 -5.20 -1.18 -9.80
N THR A 150 -4.61 0.00 -9.76
CA THR A 150 -5.32 1.24 -9.43
C THR A 150 -5.37 2.25 -10.58
N GLY A 151 -4.48 2.13 -11.57
CA GLY A 151 -4.27 3.14 -12.59
C GLY A 151 -3.61 4.43 -12.07
N ALA A 152 -3.28 4.51 -10.78
CA ALA A 152 -2.56 5.64 -10.20
C ALA A 152 -1.06 5.51 -10.49
N ASP A 153 -0.40 6.64 -10.64
CA ASP A 153 1.06 6.66 -10.68
C ASP A 153 1.64 6.66 -9.27
N VAL A 154 2.80 6.04 -9.10
CA VAL A 154 3.45 5.88 -7.79
C VAL A 154 4.90 6.31 -7.88
N VAL A 155 5.35 7.01 -6.85
CA VAL A 155 6.77 7.33 -6.63
C VAL A 155 7.14 6.82 -5.24
N VAL A 156 8.26 6.11 -5.13
CA VAL A 156 8.82 5.67 -3.86
C VAL A 156 10.24 6.19 -3.75
N ARG A 157 10.56 6.80 -2.61
CA ARG A 157 11.92 7.25 -2.28
C ARG A 157 12.35 6.64 -0.96
N GLY A 158 13.59 6.22 -0.91
CA GLY A 158 14.27 5.71 0.28
C GLY A 158 15.57 6.47 0.54
N ALA A 159 16.61 5.76 0.93
CA ALA A 159 17.95 6.31 1.10
C ALA A 159 18.45 7.01 -0.18
N PRO A 160 19.47 7.89 -0.11
CA PRO A 160 20.00 8.58 -1.26
C PRO A 160 20.33 7.64 -2.43
N GLY A 161 19.75 7.94 -3.59
CA GLY A 161 19.84 7.11 -4.81
C GLY A 161 18.80 5.99 -4.92
N HIS A 162 17.99 5.74 -3.88
CA HIS A 162 16.87 4.81 -3.93
C HIS A 162 15.59 5.55 -4.32
N VAL A 163 15.25 5.48 -5.59
CA VAL A 163 14.03 6.09 -6.14
C VAL A 163 13.46 5.19 -7.25
N GLU A 164 12.14 4.97 -7.18
CA GLU A 164 11.37 4.27 -8.22
C GLU A 164 10.09 5.02 -8.53
N SER A 165 9.69 5.02 -9.80
CA SER A 165 8.47 5.70 -10.25
C SER A 165 7.83 5.00 -11.43
N SER A 166 6.49 4.89 -11.42
CA SER A 166 5.72 4.48 -12.61
C SER A 166 5.51 5.63 -13.60
N LEU A 167 5.73 6.89 -13.16
CA LEU A 167 5.54 8.07 -13.98
C LEU A 167 6.90 8.65 -14.41
N PRO A 168 7.21 8.68 -15.72
CA PRO A 168 8.41 9.34 -16.23
C PRO A 168 8.50 10.80 -15.76
N GLY A 169 9.69 11.22 -15.32
CA GLY A 169 9.94 12.57 -14.82
C GLY A 169 9.50 12.83 -13.37
N ALA A 170 8.76 11.96 -12.72
CA ALA A 170 8.35 12.15 -11.34
C ALA A 170 9.43 11.78 -10.31
N ALA A 171 10.40 10.95 -10.68
CA ALA A 171 11.47 10.52 -9.78
C ALA A 171 12.24 11.67 -9.15
N GLY A 172 12.53 12.74 -9.92
CA GLY A 172 13.23 13.95 -9.45
C GLY A 172 12.33 15.12 -9.05
N ALA A 173 10.99 14.98 -9.19
CA ALA A 173 10.06 16.09 -8.93
C ALA A 173 9.91 16.35 -7.43
N ALA A 174 9.84 17.61 -7.02
CA ALA A 174 9.43 17.96 -5.66
C ALA A 174 7.93 17.65 -5.49
N LEU A 175 7.60 16.64 -4.70
CA LEU A 175 6.23 16.22 -4.45
C LEU A 175 5.77 16.64 -3.04
N PRO A 176 4.60 17.29 -2.91
CA PRO A 176 4.04 17.58 -1.60
C PRO A 176 3.53 16.30 -0.94
N ALA A 177 3.46 16.27 0.40
CA ALA A 177 2.85 15.15 1.11
C ALA A 177 1.35 15.00 0.78
N SER A 178 0.70 16.14 0.53
CA SER A 178 -0.72 16.22 0.15
C SER A 178 -0.93 17.50 -0.67
N GLY A 179 -1.79 17.45 -1.69
CA GLY A 179 -2.09 18.62 -2.51
C GLY A 179 -2.06 18.32 -3.99
N ASN A 180 -1.66 19.33 -4.78
CA ASN A 180 -1.58 19.23 -6.23
C ASN A 180 -0.13 19.32 -6.70
N ALA A 181 0.20 18.64 -7.78
CA ALA A 181 1.47 18.77 -8.47
C ALA A 181 1.25 18.79 -9.98
N THR A 182 2.14 19.46 -10.69
CA THR A 182 2.21 19.41 -12.16
C THR A 182 3.50 18.68 -12.54
N ILE A 183 3.38 17.57 -13.26
CA ILE A 183 4.50 16.76 -13.69
C ILE A 183 4.41 16.57 -15.20
N THR A 184 5.46 16.96 -15.90
CA THR A 184 5.50 16.94 -17.39
C THR A 184 4.25 17.58 -18.03
N GLY A 185 3.80 18.73 -17.46
CA GLY A 185 2.65 19.49 -17.95
C GLY A 185 1.26 18.91 -17.61
N ARG A 186 1.19 17.85 -16.82
CA ARG A 186 -0.09 17.23 -16.39
C ARG A 186 -0.35 17.47 -14.92
N ALA A 187 -1.60 17.76 -14.57
CA ALA A 187 -2.03 18.01 -13.21
C ALA A 187 -2.40 16.71 -12.49
N TYR A 188 -1.92 16.59 -11.25
CA TYR A 188 -2.19 15.45 -10.37
C TYR A 188 -2.67 15.92 -8.99
N VAL A 189 -3.52 15.13 -8.37
CA VAL A 189 -3.74 15.17 -6.92
C VAL A 189 -2.78 14.18 -6.29
N VAL A 190 -2.02 14.63 -5.31
CA VAL A 190 -0.94 13.87 -4.67
C VAL A 190 -1.32 13.55 -3.23
N ARG A 191 -1.07 12.33 -2.81
CA ARG A 191 -1.11 11.87 -1.42
C ARG A 191 0.11 11.03 -1.13
N SER A 192 0.63 11.12 0.10
CA SER A 192 1.77 10.30 0.50
C SER A 192 1.51 9.54 1.80
N PHE A 193 2.34 8.54 2.01
CA PHE A 193 2.46 7.83 3.28
C PHE A 193 3.91 7.36 3.46
N ALA A 194 4.30 7.21 4.72
CA ALA A 194 5.60 6.67 5.07
C ALA A 194 5.46 5.17 5.40
N GLU A 195 6.49 4.41 5.03
CA GLU A 195 6.64 2.99 5.34
C GLU A 195 8.11 2.69 5.65
N VAL A 196 8.39 1.43 6.00
CA VAL A 196 9.75 0.98 6.32
C VAL A 196 10.12 -0.16 5.39
N GLY A 197 11.18 0.00 4.63
CA GLY A 197 11.75 -1.02 3.75
C GLY A 197 12.60 -2.05 4.49
N PHE A 198 13.22 -2.92 3.72
CA PHE A 198 14.12 -3.94 4.23
C PHE A 198 15.31 -3.32 4.98
N GLY A 199 15.66 -3.89 6.13
CA GLY A 199 16.73 -3.37 6.97
C GLY A 199 16.41 -2.10 7.74
N GLY A 200 15.14 -1.68 7.79
CA GLY A 200 14.72 -0.48 8.50
C GLY A 200 14.84 0.81 7.68
N GLU A 201 15.06 0.72 6.38
CA GLU A 201 15.14 1.88 5.49
C GLU A 201 13.80 2.64 5.49
N PRO A 202 13.78 3.95 5.84
CA PRO A 202 12.56 4.75 5.72
C PRO A 202 12.20 4.93 4.24
N LEU A 203 10.93 4.76 3.92
CA LEU A 203 10.37 4.90 2.59
C LEU A 203 9.26 5.95 2.59
N ASP A 204 9.37 6.92 1.71
CA ASP A 204 8.28 7.83 1.38
C ASP A 204 7.61 7.37 0.09
N VAL A 205 6.29 7.19 0.14
CA VAL A 205 5.48 6.71 -0.98
C VAL A 205 4.48 7.79 -1.37
N TRP A 206 4.51 8.23 -2.61
CA TRP A 206 3.53 9.15 -3.19
C TRP A 206 2.64 8.41 -4.18
N VAL A 207 1.34 8.63 -4.07
CA VAL A 207 0.32 8.17 -5.02
C VAL A 207 -0.23 9.39 -5.75
N LEU A 208 -0.19 9.34 -7.07
CA LEU A 208 -0.56 10.43 -7.95
C LEU A 208 -1.79 10.04 -8.77
N SER A 209 -2.91 10.71 -8.52
CA SER A 209 -4.16 10.55 -9.27
C SER A 209 -4.28 11.67 -10.30
N ARG A 210 -4.51 11.34 -11.56
CA ARG A 210 -4.79 12.36 -12.59
C ARG A 210 -6.07 13.12 -12.23
N ARG A 211 -6.04 14.43 -12.48
CA ARG A 211 -7.22 15.31 -12.39
C ARG A 211 -8.12 15.13 -13.59
#